data_01bcb1a467a96f67489a07cb2d08d867
#
_entry.id   01bcb1a467a96f67489a07cb2d08d867
#
_cell.length_a   1.000
_cell.length_b   1.000
_cell.length_c   1.000
_cell.angle_alpha   90.00
_cell.angle_beta   90.00
_cell.angle_gamma   90.00
#
_symmetry.space_group_name_H-M   'P 1'
#
loop_
_entity.id
_entity.type
_entity.pdbx_description
1 polymer ?
#
loop_
_entity_poly.entity_id
_entity_poly.type
_entity_poly.pdbx_seq_one_letter_code
_entity_poly.pdbx_strand_id
1 'polypeptide(L)'
;SSDPESAAELHVENFAGQAAVNTSRPVAMPNGTTVQVKGDILGPWTEGIGMGATDLGVMAPLDDREYAMVFGDSFTGKAFGKGTWMSPTGVIAETDNNGFVTVQRPMNSGSKVEKLISYYQEGNLTLIPSDIINIDGTLYMQAMWNNGIGNVSNTQIWKSTSRGREWTSIGYTGNSYMGGMGDLISWEEGDDGYIYAVSSSFKRADPVYLSRFKLEDIDDRTKWELYDPDTDNWTDEAAPILSKNVQAGEMNLRYIQGYWVLVMFNDATDAIEVRISDTLERDWNDVPVSTIAKAGSWSDKQSPTNWSQPYGGYIVPGSTIDNLDVVVSQWNTDTNKRYMSTQFNVRGLDTFYGIDSSELPPLREVVPAKDEPTGRGNGGGGGASLSANMDEETERIVTIVGVLAGIAALAAMSFPYWRGALPPQLREFLHI
;
A
#
# COMPACT_ATOMS: atom_id res chain seq x y z
N SER A 1 39.81 -0.62 4.03
CA SER A 1 38.96 -0.25 2.89
C SER A 1 37.71 -1.10 2.96
N SER A 2 36.62 -0.49 3.41
CA SER A 2 35.33 -1.13 3.37
C SER A 2 34.95 -1.40 1.92
N ASP A 3 34.58 -2.63 1.63
CA ASP A 3 34.10 -3.05 0.34
C ASP A 3 32.90 -2.14 -0.05
N PRO A 4 32.89 -1.53 -1.25
CA PRO A 4 31.78 -0.69 -1.68
C PRO A 4 30.42 -1.42 -1.65
N GLU A 5 30.42 -2.72 -1.87
CA GLU A 5 29.23 -3.56 -1.84
C GLU A 5 28.67 -3.70 -0.41
N SER A 6 29.54 -3.82 0.58
CA SER A 6 29.11 -3.93 1.98
C SER A 6 28.51 -2.62 2.52
N ALA A 7 28.85 -1.48 1.94
CA ALA A 7 28.31 -0.18 2.35
C ALA A 7 26.89 0.08 1.84
N ALA A 8 26.42 -0.68 0.84
CA ALA A 8 25.07 -0.60 0.29
C ALA A 8 24.07 -1.50 1.02
N GLU A 9 24.57 -2.46 1.79
CA GLU A 9 23.76 -3.38 2.58
C GLU A 9 23.40 -2.77 3.95
N LEU A 10 22.15 -2.96 4.36
CA LEU A 10 21.67 -2.51 5.65
C LEU A 10 21.71 -3.64 6.66
N HIS A 11 22.29 -3.38 7.81
CA HIS A 11 22.13 -4.25 8.95
C HIS A 11 20.73 -4.09 9.55
N VAL A 12 20.07 -5.21 9.79
CA VAL A 12 18.79 -5.24 10.47
C VAL A 12 19.04 -5.17 11.97
N GLU A 13 18.55 -4.12 12.60
CA GLU A 13 18.68 -3.90 14.04
C GLU A 13 17.41 -4.33 14.79
N ASN A 14 17.55 -4.68 16.06
CA ASN A 14 16.40 -5.03 16.90
C ASN A 14 15.71 -3.78 17.42
N PHE A 15 14.44 -3.65 17.09
CA PHE A 15 13.54 -2.67 17.67
C PHE A 15 12.58 -3.39 18.64
N ALA A 16 12.93 -3.43 19.93
CA ALA A 16 12.11 -3.99 21.01
C ALA A 16 11.33 -5.26 20.63
N GLY A 17 12.02 -6.24 19.99
CA GLY A 17 11.46 -7.51 19.53
C GLY A 17 11.23 -7.61 18.02
N GLN A 18 11.23 -6.49 17.29
CA GLN A 18 11.17 -6.45 15.84
C GLN A 18 12.50 -5.93 15.27
N ALA A 19 12.94 -6.52 14.16
CA ALA A 19 14.09 -6.00 13.44
C ALA A 19 13.74 -4.69 12.73
N ALA A 20 14.61 -3.70 12.79
CA ALA A 20 14.45 -2.41 12.15
C ALA A 20 15.56 -2.16 11.12
N VAL A 21 15.24 -1.40 10.09
CA VAL A 21 16.17 -1.09 9.00
C VAL A 21 16.41 0.42 8.96
N ASN A 22 17.67 0.80 8.98
CA ASN A 22 18.12 2.17 8.92
C ASN A 22 18.51 2.60 7.49
N THR A 23 18.77 3.90 7.32
CA THR A 23 19.17 4.50 6.04
C THR A 23 20.46 3.89 5.51
N SER A 24 20.50 3.60 4.23
CA SER A 24 21.68 3.14 3.50
C SER A 24 22.20 4.21 2.53
N ARG A 25 23.30 3.87 1.86
CA ARG A 25 23.75 4.61 0.68
C ARG A 25 22.91 4.22 -0.54
N PRO A 26 22.78 5.12 -1.55
CA PRO A 26 22.16 4.74 -2.82
C PRO A 26 22.91 3.58 -3.49
N VAL A 27 22.14 2.66 -4.05
CA VAL A 27 22.64 1.52 -4.82
C VAL A 27 22.42 1.79 -6.30
N ALA A 28 23.46 1.64 -7.12
CA ALA A 28 23.34 1.72 -8.56
C ALA A 28 22.62 0.45 -9.08
N MET A 29 21.54 0.65 -9.82
CA MET A 29 20.80 -0.42 -10.45
C MET A 29 21.33 -0.67 -11.88
N PRO A 30 21.12 -1.88 -12.46
CA PRO A 30 21.65 -2.20 -13.78
C PRO A 30 21.23 -1.25 -14.91
N ASN A 31 20.07 -0.62 -14.80
CA ASN A 31 19.54 0.30 -15.81
C ASN A 31 20.02 1.77 -15.65
N GLY A 32 20.90 2.06 -14.69
CA GLY A 32 21.44 3.39 -14.43
C GLY A 32 20.66 4.22 -13.42
N THR A 33 19.52 3.72 -12.93
CA THR A 33 18.83 4.35 -11.77
C THR A 33 19.59 4.05 -10.49
N THR A 34 19.32 4.83 -9.44
CA THR A 34 19.83 4.57 -8.09
C THR A 34 18.69 4.44 -7.13
N VAL A 35 18.78 3.46 -6.22
CA VAL A 35 17.77 3.22 -5.19
C VAL A 35 18.43 3.27 -3.83
N GLN A 36 17.83 4.02 -2.92
CA GLN A 36 18.25 4.13 -1.55
C GLN A 36 17.15 3.65 -0.61
N VAL A 37 17.47 2.78 0.34
CA VAL A 37 16.59 2.49 1.47
C VAL A 37 16.72 3.62 2.46
N LYS A 38 15.63 4.34 2.71
CA LYS A 38 15.61 5.50 3.61
C LYS A 38 15.41 5.08 5.06
N GLY A 39 14.58 4.08 5.31
CA GLY A 39 14.32 3.53 6.63
C GLY A 39 12.87 3.11 6.85
N ASP A 40 12.66 2.45 7.97
CA ASP A 40 11.34 1.99 8.37
C ASP A 40 10.43 3.14 8.80
N ILE A 41 9.14 3.02 8.50
CA ILE A 41 8.13 4.04 8.86
C ILE A 41 7.90 4.06 10.37
N LEU A 42 7.88 2.89 11.01
CA LEU A 42 7.78 2.77 12.47
C LEU A 42 9.11 2.33 13.05
N GLY A 43 9.40 2.79 14.26
CA GLY A 43 10.62 2.45 14.96
C GLY A 43 10.61 3.01 16.39
N PRO A 44 11.77 3.10 17.07
CA PRO A 44 11.86 3.71 18.41
C PRO A 44 11.28 5.13 18.47
N TRP A 45 11.35 5.86 17.36
CA TRP A 45 10.85 7.23 17.22
C TRP A 45 9.32 7.32 17.15
N THR A 46 8.61 6.21 16.96
CA THR A 46 7.14 6.15 16.94
C THR A 46 6.57 5.35 18.11
N GLU A 47 7.38 5.00 19.11
CA GLU A 47 6.86 4.42 20.34
C GLU A 47 5.80 5.33 20.95
N GLY A 48 4.76 4.77 21.49
CA GLY A 48 3.67 5.55 22.02
C GLY A 48 2.51 5.79 21.07
N ILE A 49 2.68 5.57 19.77
CA ILE A 49 1.56 5.69 18.82
C ILE A 49 0.58 4.51 18.91
N GLY A 50 0.94 3.42 19.59
CA GLY A 50 0.10 2.25 19.80
C GLY A 50 0.11 1.26 18.63
N MET A 51 1.10 1.33 17.78
CA MET A 51 1.28 0.42 16.65
C MET A 51 2.76 0.14 16.44
N GLY A 52 3.14 -1.13 16.53
CA GLY A 52 4.54 -1.55 16.43
C GLY A 52 4.87 -2.36 15.18
N ALA A 53 3.86 -2.86 14.48
CA ALA A 53 4.02 -3.61 13.25
C ALA A 53 2.87 -3.31 12.29
N THR A 54 3.18 -3.20 11.00
CA THR A 54 2.20 -2.86 9.98
C THR A 54 2.69 -3.17 8.58
N ASP A 55 1.78 -3.16 7.62
CA ASP A 55 2.10 -3.22 6.20
C ASP A 55 1.32 -2.19 5.39
N LEU A 56 1.62 -2.16 4.09
CA LEU A 56 1.06 -1.23 3.13
C LEU A 56 1.47 0.21 3.44
N GLY A 57 0.56 1.16 3.39
CA GLY A 57 0.86 2.57 3.59
C GLY A 57 0.49 3.40 2.36
N VAL A 58 -0.74 3.23 1.86
CA VAL A 58 -1.27 4.04 0.75
C VAL A 58 -1.46 5.47 1.22
N MET A 59 -1.14 6.45 0.36
CA MET A 59 -1.05 7.84 0.77
C MET A 59 -1.87 8.76 -0.10
N ALA A 60 -2.42 9.81 0.52
CA ALA A 60 -3.03 10.95 -0.17
C ALA A 60 -2.62 12.26 0.51
N PRO A 61 -2.33 13.32 -0.26
CA PRO A 61 -1.99 14.61 0.33
C PRO A 61 -3.19 15.21 1.05
N LEU A 62 -2.95 15.84 2.21
CA LEU A 62 -3.95 16.59 2.98
C LEU A 62 -3.80 18.09 2.78
N ASP A 63 -2.60 18.55 2.57
CA ASP A 63 -2.25 19.92 2.24
C ASP A 63 -0.86 19.89 1.55
N ASP A 64 -0.20 21.03 1.45
CA ASP A 64 1.12 21.13 0.83
C ASP A 64 2.25 20.53 1.69
N ARG A 65 1.98 20.11 2.91
CA ARG A 65 2.95 19.55 3.85
C ARG A 65 2.57 18.18 4.37
N GLU A 66 1.37 18.03 4.92
CA GLU A 66 0.91 16.78 5.53
C GLU A 66 0.18 15.87 4.55
N TYR A 67 0.27 14.59 4.75
CA TYR A 67 -0.48 13.58 4.01
C TYR A 67 -0.97 12.46 4.92
N ALA A 68 -2.07 11.85 4.49
CA ALA A 68 -2.62 10.66 5.11
C ALA A 68 -1.83 9.43 4.63
N MET A 69 -1.57 8.51 5.55
CA MET A 69 -0.98 7.19 5.24
C MET A 69 -1.84 6.12 5.89
N VAL A 70 -2.42 5.25 5.04
CA VAL A 70 -3.34 4.20 5.46
C VAL A 70 -2.67 2.85 5.32
N PHE A 71 -2.69 2.09 6.40
CA PHE A 71 -2.07 0.77 6.50
C PHE A 71 -3.11 -0.34 6.44
N GLY A 72 -2.66 -1.54 6.07
CA GLY A 72 -3.43 -2.77 6.15
C GLY A 72 -3.37 -3.39 7.55
N ASP A 73 -3.07 -4.69 7.61
CA ASP A 73 -2.95 -5.39 8.88
C ASP A 73 -1.89 -4.75 9.77
N SER A 74 -2.30 -4.36 10.96
CA SER A 74 -1.47 -3.66 11.93
C SER A 74 -1.65 -4.28 13.30
N PHE A 75 -0.59 -4.23 14.11
CA PHE A 75 -0.58 -4.82 15.43
C PHE A 75 -0.05 -3.82 16.46
N THR A 76 -0.63 -3.83 17.65
CA THR A 76 -0.14 -2.99 18.74
C THR A 76 1.25 -3.42 19.21
N GLY A 77 1.57 -4.70 19.12
CA GLY A 77 2.90 -5.24 19.37
C GLY A 77 3.85 -5.05 18.20
N LYS A 78 5.08 -5.52 18.34
CA LYS A 78 6.21 -5.23 17.44
C LYS A 78 6.53 -6.35 16.45
N ALA A 79 5.56 -7.22 16.18
CA ALA A 79 5.66 -8.24 15.14
C ALA A 79 4.25 -8.61 14.70
N PHE A 80 4.15 -9.28 13.54
CA PHE A 80 2.88 -9.84 13.08
C PHE A 80 2.30 -10.77 14.15
N GLY A 81 1.02 -10.56 14.49
CA GLY A 81 0.32 -11.38 15.46
C GLY A 81 0.62 -11.04 16.93
N LYS A 82 1.31 -9.96 17.22
CA LYS A 82 1.61 -9.52 18.57
C LYS A 82 0.70 -8.37 19.01
N GLY A 83 0.01 -8.53 20.15
CA GLY A 83 -0.97 -7.55 20.63
C GLY A 83 -2.26 -7.59 19.83
N THR A 84 -2.96 -6.47 19.79
CA THR A 84 -4.26 -6.35 19.11
C THR A 84 -4.07 -6.16 17.61
N TRP A 85 -4.84 -6.90 16.82
CA TRP A 85 -4.91 -6.78 15.38
C TRP A 85 -5.91 -5.72 14.96
N MET A 86 -5.49 -4.83 14.05
CA MET A 86 -6.30 -3.73 13.52
C MET A 86 -6.10 -3.64 12.00
N SER A 87 -7.18 -3.43 11.25
CA SER A 87 -7.11 -3.10 9.81
C SER A 87 -8.44 -2.46 9.35
N PRO A 88 -8.41 -1.35 8.60
CA PRO A 88 -7.27 -0.50 8.29
C PRO A 88 -6.94 0.48 9.41
N THR A 89 -5.69 0.90 9.47
CA THR A 89 -5.24 1.96 10.38
C THR A 89 -4.68 3.13 9.58
N GLY A 90 -4.43 4.23 10.23
CA GLY A 90 -3.86 5.40 9.55
C GLY A 90 -3.09 6.33 10.46
N VAL A 91 -2.16 7.03 9.85
CA VAL A 91 -1.39 8.10 10.49
C VAL A 91 -1.39 9.32 9.58
N ILE A 92 -1.12 10.48 10.19
CA ILE A 92 -0.76 11.70 9.49
C ILE A 92 0.75 11.77 9.47
N ALA A 93 1.32 11.98 8.30
CA ALA A 93 2.76 12.05 8.11
C ALA A 93 3.15 13.31 7.34
N GLU A 94 4.41 13.66 7.41
CA GLU A 94 5.02 14.68 6.56
C GLU A 94 6.43 14.23 6.17
N THR A 95 6.94 14.78 5.09
CA THR A 95 8.33 14.57 4.69
C THR A 95 9.18 15.70 5.26
N ASP A 96 10.21 15.36 6.02
CA ASP A 96 11.11 16.35 6.61
C ASP A 96 12.08 16.97 5.58
N ASN A 97 12.88 17.92 6.02
CA ASN A 97 13.83 18.63 5.14
C ASN A 97 14.91 17.72 4.54
N ASN A 98 15.11 16.53 5.09
CA ASN A 98 16.07 15.55 4.61
C ASN A 98 15.42 14.47 3.72
N GLY A 99 14.13 14.62 3.42
CA GLY A 99 13.37 13.70 2.58
C GLY A 99 12.87 12.45 3.28
N PHE A 100 12.81 12.43 4.62
CA PHE A 100 12.29 11.30 5.39
C PHE A 100 10.81 11.47 5.69
N VAL A 101 10.05 10.40 5.45
CA VAL A 101 8.67 10.28 5.90
C VAL A 101 8.66 10.21 7.44
N THR A 102 7.96 11.14 8.05
CA THR A 102 7.87 11.28 9.52
C THR A 102 6.43 11.20 9.97
N VAL A 103 6.12 10.20 10.78
CA VAL A 103 4.79 10.04 11.40
C VAL A 103 4.60 11.12 12.45
N GLN A 104 3.51 11.88 12.33
CA GLN A 104 3.19 12.99 13.23
C GLN A 104 2.24 12.56 14.35
N ARG A 105 1.17 11.86 14.00
CA ARG A 105 0.10 11.46 14.91
C ARG A 105 -0.82 10.42 14.25
N PRO A 106 -1.68 9.75 15.03
CA PRO A 106 -2.76 8.94 14.44
C PRO A 106 -3.68 9.78 13.56
N MET A 107 -4.24 9.16 12.54
CA MET A 107 -5.27 9.78 11.69
C MET A 107 -6.60 9.90 12.43
N ASN A 108 -6.94 8.89 13.23
CA ASN A 108 -8.09 8.93 14.13
C ASN A 108 -7.88 9.95 15.26
N SER A 109 -8.96 10.32 15.91
CA SER A 109 -8.89 11.16 17.12
C SER A 109 -8.23 10.37 18.26
N GLY A 110 -7.44 11.07 19.09
CA GLY A 110 -6.73 10.46 20.20
C GLY A 110 -5.24 10.27 19.95
N SER A 111 -4.53 9.74 20.93
CA SER A 111 -3.07 9.59 20.92
C SER A 111 -2.58 8.24 20.43
N LYS A 112 -3.48 7.28 20.27
CA LYS A 112 -3.18 5.93 19.83
C LYS A 112 -3.88 5.62 18.50
N VAL A 113 -3.22 4.84 17.65
CA VAL A 113 -3.80 4.34 16.42
C VAL A 113 -4.96 3.38 16.72
N GLU A 114 -6.07 3.56 16.01
CA GLU A 114 -7.25 2.71 16.06
C GLU A 114 -7.69 2.37 14.62
N LYS A 115 -8.57 1.37 14.48
CA LYS A 115 -9.18 1.09 13.18
C LYS A 115 -9.90 2.33 12.66
N LEU A 116 -9.69 2.66 11.39
CA LEU A 116 -10.39 3.77 10.73
C LEU A 116 -11.86 3.48 10.48
N ILE A 117 -12.20 2.22 10.27
CA ILE A 117 -13.56 1.73 10.03
C ILE A 117 -13.93 0.78 11.18
N SER A 118 -15.05 1.06 11.81
CA SER A 118 -15.54 0.24 12.91
C SER A 118 -16.23 -1.01 12.38
N TYR A 119 -15.70 -2.17 12.74
CA TYR A 119 -16.31 -3.48 12.48
C TYR A 119 -15.72 -4.52 13.41
N TYR A 120 -16.38 -5.66 13.53
CA TYR A 120 -15.90 -6.76 14.35
C TYR A 120 -15.01 -7.71 13.52
N GLN A 121 -13.73 -7.79 13.89
CA GLN A 121 -12.77 -8.68 13.23
C GLN A 121 -12.95 -10.11 13.76
N GLU A 122 -14.04 -10.77 13.36
CA GLU A 122 -14.36 -12.14 13.75
C GLU A 122 -13.93 -13.13 12.67
N GLY A 123 -13.40 -14.26 13.09
CA GLY A 123 -12.91 -15.27 12.18
C GLY A 123 -11.77 -14.75 11.32
N ASN A 124 -11.88 -14.91 10.01
CA ASN A 124 -10.89 -14.48 9.04
C ASN A 124 -11.23 -13.13 8.39
N LEU A 125 -12.25 -12.42 8.90
CA LEU A 125 -12.71 -11.18 8.31
C LEU A 125 -11.69 -10.06 8.57
N THR A 126 -11.22 -9.44 7.48
CA THR A 126 -10.40 -8.23 7.55
C THR A 126 -10.76 -7.27 6.42
N LEU A 127 -10.56 -5.99 6.66
CA LEU A 127 -10.75 -4.94 5.68
C LEU A 127 -9.38 -4.40 5.28
N ILE A 128 -8.99 -4.63 4.02
CA ILE A 128 -7.69 -4.25 3.48
C ILE A 128 -7.85 -3.06 2.55
N PRO A 129 -7.16 -1.93 2.79
CA PRO A 129 -7.25 -0.76 1.92
C PRO A 129 -6.59 -1.02 0.56
N SER A 130 -7.23 -0.55 -0.50
CA SER A 130 -6.65 -0.53 -1.85
C SER A 130 -5.94 0.79 -2.13
N ASP A 131 -6.64 1.90 -1.93
CA ASP A 131 -6.08 3.23 -2.15
C ASP A 131 -6.92 4.31 -1.46
N ILE A 132 -6.30 5.47 -1.30
CA ILE A 132 -6.90 6.69 -0.78
C ILE A 132 -6.54 7.86 -1.73
N ILE A 133 -7.46 8.78 -1.94
CA ILE A 133 -7.28 9.93 -2.81
C ILE A 133 -7.95 11.17 -2.21
N ASN A 134 -7.36 12.34 -2.44
CA ASN A 134 -7.96 13.64 -2.13
C ASN A 134 -8.49 14.26 -3.42
N ILE A 135 -9.81 14.46 -3.50
CA ILE A 135 -10.46 15.15 -4.62
C ILE A 135 -11.20 16.35 -4.06
N ASP A 136 -10.76 17.53 -4.42
CA ASP A 136 -11.33 18.81 -3.96
C ASP A 136 -11.48 18.91 -2.44
N GLY A 137 -10.56 18.31 -1.69
CA GLY A 137 -10.55 18.35 -0.23
C GLY A 137 -11.36 17.25 0.45
N THR A 138 -12.06 16.41 -0.27
CA THR A 138 -12.71 15.22 0.26
C THR A 138 -11.83 14.00 0.02
N LEU A 139 -11.58 13.21 1.07
CA LEU A 139 -10.85 11.96 0.95
C LEU A 139 -11.79 10.83 0.56
N TYR A 140 -11.36 10.01 -0.37
CA TYR A 140 -12.05 8.79 -0.79
C TYR A 140 -11.13 7.60 -0.60
N MET A 141 -11.62 6.54 0.02
CA MET A 141 -10.88 5.31 0.25
C MET A 141 -11.69 4.12 -0.27
N GLN A 142 -11.07 3.28 -1.07
CA GLN A 142 -11.60 1.95 -1.35
C GLN A 142 -10.86 0.92 -0.52
N ALA A 143 -11.60 -0.06 0.00
CA ALA A 143 -11.03 -1.21 0.68
C ALA A 143 -11.78 -2.48 0.31
N MET A 144 -11.11 -3.60 0.53
CA MET A 144 -11.59 -4.94 0.20
C MET A 144 -11.94 -5.70 1.47
N TRP A 145 -13.15 -6.23 1.54
CA TRP A 145 -13.54 -7.18 2.57
C TRP A 145 -13.02 -8.55 2.22
N ASN A 146 -12.13 -9.08 3.06
CA ASN A 146 -11.53 -10.39 2.89
C ASN A 146 -12.04 -11.34 3.97
N ASN A 147 -12.47 -12.50 3.54
CA ASN A 147 -12.72 -13.64 4.41
C ASN A 147 -11.54 -14.62 4.28
N GLY A 148 -10.42 -14.27 4.90
CA GLY A 148 -9.10 -14.77 4.56
C GLY A 148 -8.49 -13.95 3.41
N ILE A 149 -7.22 -13.54 3.51
CA ILE A 149 -6.56 -12.65 2.54
C ILE A 149 -6.59 -13.26 1.14
N GLY A 150 -6.96 -12.47 0.13
CA GLY A 150 -7.13 -12.95 -1.24
C GLY A 150 -8.49 -13.57 -1.52
N ASN A 151 -9.32 -13.78 -0.49
CA ASN A 151 -10.71 -14.22 -0.64
C ASN A 151 -11.65 -13.01 -0.44
N VAL A 152 -11.67 -12.14 -1.44
CA VAL A 152 -12.49 -10.92 -1.42
C VAL A 152 -13.95 -11.28 -1.62
N SER A 153 -14.80 -10.88 -0.70
CA SER A 153 -16.25 -11.03 -0.81
C SER A 153 -16.88 -9.84 -1.53
N ASN A 154 -16.41 -8.65 -1.24
CA ASN A 154 -16.87 -7.41 -1.85
C ASN A 154 -15.88 -6.29 -1.55
N THR A 155 -16.03 -5.18 -2.26
CA THR A 155 -15.30 -3.93 -2.01
C THR A 155 -16.27 -2.85 -1.55
N GLN A 156 -15.74 -1.86 -0.88
CA GLN A 156 -16.52 -0.75 -0.37
C GLN A 156 -15.74 0.55 -0.52
N ILE A 157 -16.45 1.66 -0.70
CA ILE A 157 -15.87 2.99 -0.82
C ILE A 157 -16.41 3.84 0.32
N TRP A 158 -15.51 4.57 0.97
CA TRP A 158 -15.82 5.55 2.02
C TRP A 158 -15.30 6.92 1.63
N LYS A 159 -15.91 7.95 2.18
CA LYS A 159 -15.43 9.33 2.11
C LYS A 159 -15.20 9.91 3.49
N SER A 160 -14.28 10.86 3.59
CA SER A 160 -14.02 11.64 4.79
C SER A 160 -13.92 13.14 4.45
N THR A 161 -14.60 13.95 5.24
CA THR A 161 -14.49 15.40 5.24
C THR A 161 -13.87 15.93 6.53
N SER A 162 -13.27 15.06 7.32
CA SER A 162 -12.65 15.36 8.61
C SER A 162 -11.17 14.99 8.66
N ARG A 163 -10.44 15.15 7.54
CA ARG A 163 -9.02 14.77 7.37
C ARG A 163 -8.74 13.30 7.72
N GLY A 164 -9.70 12.43 7.48
CA GLY A 164 -9.57 10.99 7.73
C GLY A 164 -9.91 10.54 9.14
N ARG A 165 -10.36 11.43 10.03
CA ARG A 165 -10.78 11.03 11.38
C ARG A 165 -12.05 10.19 11.37
N GLU A 166 -13.03 10.57 10.55
CA GLU A 166 -14.28 9.84 10.38
C GLU A 166 -14.55 9.52 8.92
N TRP A 167 -15.18 8.39 8.68
CA TRP A 167 -15.47 7.87 7.34
C TRP A 167 -16.91 7.48 7.21
N THR A 168 -17.51 7.85 6.06
CA THR A 168 -18.89 7.52 5.71
C THR A 168 -18.89 6.63 4.47
N SER A 169 -19.57 5.49 4.55
CA SER A 169 -19.72 4.58 3.41
C SER A 169 -20.55 5.23 2.30
N ILE A 170 -20.09 5.10 1.05
CA ILE A 170 -20.82 5.62 -0.12
C ILE A 170 -21.11 4.59 -1.18
N GLY A 171 -20.57 3.38 -1.08
CA GLY A 171 -20.89 2.35 -2.07
C GLY A 171 -20.31 0.99 -1.78
N TYR A 172 -20.99 -0.02 -2.27
CA TYR A 172 -20.61 -1.43 -2.24
C TYR A 172 -20.51 -2.01 -3.64
N THR A 173 -19.53 -2.88 -3.87
CA THR A 173 -19.41 -3.62 -5.13
C THR A 173 -19.09 -5.08 -4.85
N GLY A 174 -19.89 -6.00 -5.41
CA GLY A 174 -19.62 -7.43 -5.31
C GLY A 174 -18.36 -7.83 -6.08
N ASN A 175 -17.72 -8.91 -5.64
CA ASN A 175 -16.50 -9.42 -6.27
C ASN A 175 -16.72 -9.99 -7.69
N SER A 176 -17.95 -10.16 -8.12
CA SER A 176 -18.27 -10.54 -9.49
C SER A 176 -18.03 -9.42 -10.51
N TYR A 177 -17.92 -8.16 -10.06
CA TYR A 177 -17.61 -7.05 -10.93
C TYR A 177 -16.29 -7.31 -11.62
N MET A 178 -16.28 -7.19 -12.96
CA MET A 178 -15.12 -7.52 -13.82
C MET A 178 -14.54 -8.93 -13.57
N GLY A 179 -15.34 -9.88 -13.08
CA GLY A 179 -14.85 -11.22 -12.73
C GLY A 179 -13.80 -11.23 -11.60
N GLY A 180 -13.87 -10.27 -10.68
CA GLY A 180 -12.89 -10.07 -9.62
C GLY A 180 -11.72 -9.16 -9.97
N MET A 181 -11.59 -8.75 -11.24
CA MET A 181 -10.48 -7.90 -11.72
C MET A 181 -10.63 -6.44 -11.29
N GLY A 182 -11.72 -6.07 -10.65
CA GLY A 182 -11.94 -4.77 -10.04
C GLY A 182 -11.83 -4.75 -8.51
N ASP A 183 -11.38 -5.82 -7.90
CA ASP A 183 -11.29 -5.94 -6.44
C ASP A 183 -10.20 -5.04 -5.85
N LEU A 184 -8.97 -5.17 -6.36
CA LEU A 184 -7.84 -4.34 -5.98
C LEU A 184 -7.73 -3.18 -6.97
N ILE A 185 -7.80 -1.95 -6.49
CA ILE A 185 -7.66 -0.77 -7.35
C ILE A 185 -6.61 0.19 -6.81
N SER A 186 -6.09 1.02 -7.71
CA SER A 186 -5.49 2.31 -7.39
C SER A 186 -6.04 3.35 -8.34
N TRP A 187 -6.34 4.53 -7.84
CA TRP A 187 -7.00 5.58 -8.59
C TRP A 187 -6.30 6.92 -8.50
N GLU A 188 -6.49 7.74 -9.54
CA GLU A 188 -5.92 9.08 -9.64
C GLU A 188 -6.82 9.96 -10.50
N GLU A 189 -6.91 11.24 -10.15
CA GLU A 189 -7.62 12.25 -10.94
C GLU A 189 -6.79 12.63 -12.16
N GLY A 190 -7.43 12.57 -13.35
CA GLY A 190 -6.84 13.11 -14.58
C GLY A 190 -7.06 14.62 -14.71
N ASP A 191 -6.49 15.23 -15.74
CA ASP A 191 -6.69 16.64 -16.07
C ASP A 191 -7.99 16.90 -16.83
N ASP A 192 -8.72 15.86 -17.18
CA ASP A 192 -9.89 15.87 -18.06
C ASP A 192 -11.22 15.72 -17.30
N GLY A 193 -11.20 15.77 -15.97
CA GLY A 193 -12.36 15.60 -15.11
C GLY A 193 -12.76 14.15 -14.84
N TYR A 194 -12.02 13.18 -15.37
CA TYR A 194 -12.19 11.78 -15.03
C TYR A 194 -11.27 11.36 -13.88
N ILE A 195 -11.73 10.38 -13.13
CA ILE A 195 -10.89 9.61 -12.23
C ILE A 195 -10.57 8.29 -12.93
N TYR A 196 -9.29 7.96 -12.99
CA TYR A 196 -8.78 6.74 -13.60
C TYR A 196 -8.41 5.73 -12.53
N ALA A 197 -8.75 4.47 -12.77
CA ALA A 197 -8.44 3.38 -11.87
C ALA A 197 -7.74 2.25 -12.62
N VAL A 198 -6.56 1.88 -12.16
CA VAL A 198 -5.95 0.59 -12.51
C VAL A 198 -6.43 -0.46 -11.52
N SER A 199 -6.60 -1.68 -11.97
CA SER A 199 -7.15 -2.74 -11.13
C SER A 199 -6.68 -4.12 -11.53
N SER A 200 -6.83 -5.05 -10.58
CA SER A 200 -6.61 -6.49 -10.77
C SER A 200 -7.38 -7.26 -9.70
N SER A 201 -7.29 -8.57 -9.73
CA SER A 201 -7.70 -9.39 -8.59
C SER A 201 -6.77 -9.15 -7.40
N PHE A 202 -7.22 -9.48 -6.21
CA PHE A 202 -6.35 -9.48 -5.02
C PHE A 202 -5.74 -10.87 -4.79
N LYS A 203 -5.12 -11.43 -5.84
CA LYS A 203 -4.55 -12.79 -5.83
C LYS A 203 -3.11 -12.87 -6.33
N ARG A 204 -2.52 -11.76 -6.78
CA ARG A 204 -1.16 -11.73 -7.37
C ARG A 204 -0.99 -12.75 -8.51
N ALA A 205 -2.00 -12.86 -9.36
CA ALA A 205 -2.07 -13.89 -10.41
C ALA A 205 -2.52 -13.36 -11.78
N ASP A 206 -2.98 -12.10 -11.85
CA ASP A 206 -3.74 -11.60 -12.98
C ASP A 206 -3.13 -10.33 -13.59
N PRO A 207 -3.52 -9.97 -14.82
CA PRO A 207 -3.12 -8.73 -15.47
C PRO A 207 -3.67 -7.48 -14.80
N VAL A 208 -3.20 -6.32 -15.26
CA VAL A 208 -3.71 -4.99 -14.90
C VAL A 208 -4.72 -4.52 -15.93
N TYR A 209 -5.83 -3.98 -15.43
CA TYR A 209 -6.92 -3.38 -16.22
C TYR A 209 -7.03 -1.89 -15.92
N LEU A 210 -7.66 -1.14 -16.82
CA LEU A 210 -7.89 0.29 -16.68
C LEU A 210 -9.37 0.60 -16.82
N SER A 211 -9.89 1.39 -15.89
CA SER A 211 -11.23 1.96 -15.92
C SER A 211 -11.19 3.45 -15.63
N ARG A 212 -12.29 4.15 -15.92
CA ARG A 212 -12.48 5.55 -15.55
C ARG A 212 -13.92 5.85 -15.22
N PHE A 213 -14.12 6.91 -14.45
CA PHE A 213 -15.44 7.39 -14.08
C PHE A 213 -15.38 8.86 -13.73
N LYS A 214 -16.55 9.52 -13.74
CA LYS A 214 -16.70 10.85 -13.17
C LYS A 214 -16.99 10.75 -11.69
N LEU A 215 -16.56 11.74 -10.90
CA LEU A 215 -16.71 11.70 -9.44
C LEU A 215 -18.17 11.45 -9.02
N GLU A 216 -19.14 12.00 -9.74
CA GLU A 216 -20.57 11.80 -9.48
C GLU A 216 -20.99 10.32 -9.58
N ASP A 217 -20.21 9.49 -10.27
CA ASP A 217 -20.48 8.07 -10.50
C ASP A 217 -19.60 7.15 -9.66
N ILE A 218 -18.89 7.69 -8.67
CA ILE A 218 -17.95 6.90 -7.86
C ILE A 218 -18.62 5.71 -7.15
N ASP A 219 -19.88 5.83 -6.80
CA ASP A 219 -20.68 4.82 -6.12
C ASP A 219 -21.45 3.88 -7.06
N ASP A 220 -21.33 4.06 -8.37
CA ASP A 220 -22.06 3.28 -9.36
C ASP A 220 -21.13 2.69 -10.43
N ARG A 221 -20.67 1.47 -10.19
CA ARG A 221 -19.75 0.75 -11.10
C ARG A 221 -20.35 0.50 -12.48
N THR A 222 -21.69 0.52 -12.64
CA THR A 222 -22.33 0.36 -13.96
C THR A 222 -22.04 1.54 -14.89
N LYS A 223 -21.63 2.68 -14.35
CA LYS A 223 -21.26 3.87 -15.10
C LYS A 223 -19.76 4.03 -15.30
N TRP A 224 -18.96 3.13 -14.75
CA TRP A 224 -17.53 3.10 -14.99
C TRP A 224 -17.26 2.53 -16.37
N GLU A 225 -16.45 3.24 -17.14
CA GLU A 225 -16.02 2.80 -18.46
C GLU A 225 -14.74 1.98 -18.37
N LEU A 226 -14.65 0.92 -19.17
CA LEU A 226 -13.51 0.01 -19.23
C LEU A 226 -12.72 0.26 -20.50
N TYR A 227 -11.40 0.36 -20.38
CA TYR A 227 -10.54 0.61 -21.53
C TYR A 227 -10.11 -0.67 -22.22
N ASP A 228 -10.24 -0.68 -23.55
CA ASP A 228 -9.71 -1.73 -24.41
C ASP A 228 -8.50 -1.18 -25.20
N PRO A 229 -7.27 -1.60 -24.88
CA PRO A 229 -6.08 -1.12 -25.56
C PRO A 229 -5.98 -1.62 -27.02
N ASP A 230 -6.63 -2.72 -27.36
CA ASP A 230 -6.58 -3.29 -28.72
C ASP A 230 -7.37 -2.44 -29.72
N THR A 231 -8.45 -1.81 -29.27
CA THR A 231 -9.29 -0.94 -30.11
C THR A 231 -9.13 0.54 -29.79
N ASP A 232 -8.37 0.87 -28.74
CA ASP A 232 -8.22 2.23 -28.21
C ASP A 232 -9.57 2.90 -27.90
N ASN A 233 -10.46 2.15 -27.29
CA ASN A 233 -11.81 2.63 -26.95
C ASN A 233 -12.17 2.34 -25.50
N TRP A 234 -13.07 3.17 -24.98
CA TRP A 234 -13.78 2.92 -23.73
C TRP A 234 -15.05 2.13 -24.02
N THR A 235 -15.21 1.00 -23.32
CA THR A 235 -16.25 0.01 -23.58
C THR A 235 -16.88 -0.44 -22.26
N ASP A 236 -17.76 -1.43 -22.33
CA ASP A 236 -18.33 -2.14 -21.18
C ASP A 236 -17.66 -3.51 -20.93
N GLU A 237 -16.66 -3.86 -21.73
CA GLU A 237 -15.88 -5.09 -21.58
C GLU A 237 -14.42 -4.76 -21.29
N ALA A 238 -13.87 -5.39 -20.25
CA ALA A 238 -12.49 -5.16 -19.85
C ALA A 238 -11.51 -5.96 -20.72
N ALA A 239 -10.42 -5.31 -21.13
CA ALA A 239 -9.24 -5.96 -21.69
C ALA A 239 -8.01 -5.50 -20.92
N PRO A 240 -7.02 -6.38 -20.67
CA PRO A 240 -5.84 -5.98 -19.89
C PRO A 240 -5.00 -4.96 -20.64
N ILE A 241 -4.48 -3.97 -19.89
CA ILE A 241 -3.50 -3.01 -20.41
C ILE A 241 -2.05 -3.46 -20.18
N LEU A 242 -1.84 -4.36 -19.22
CA LEU A 242 -0.51 -4.84 -18.83
C LEU A 242 -0.63 -6.29 -18.40
N SER A 243 -0.05 -7.19 -19.17
CA SER A 243 -0.17 -8.64 -18.98
C SER A 243 1.14 -9.40 -19.15
N LYS A 244 2.05 -8.86 -19.97
CA LYS A 244 3.29 -9.55 -20.32
C LYS A 244 4.23 -9.62 -19.10
N ASN A 245 4.52 -10.84 -18.64
CA ASN A 245 5.35 -11.10 -17.48
C ASN A 245 4.86 -10.36 -16.23
N VAL A 246 3.55 -10.34 -16.04
CA VAL A 246 2.88 -9.64 -14.94
C VAL A 246 1.87 -10.54 -14.25
N GLN A 247 2.03 -10.67 -12.95
CA GLN A 247 1.05 -11.16 -11.99
C GLN A 247 0.90 -10.08 -10.93
N ALA A 248 -0.08 -9.21 -11.14
CA ALA A 248 -0.19 -7.96 -10.41
C ALA A 248 -0.61 -8.20 -8.94
N GLY A 249 0.21 -7.69 -8.03
CA GLY A 249 -0.13 -7.50 -6.63
C GLY A 249 -0.60 -6.08 -6.36
N GLU A 250 -0.39 -5.60 -5.15
CA GLU A 250 -0.72 -4.24 -4.74
C GLU A 250 -0.10 -3.24 -5.70
N MET A 251 -0.89 -2.26 -6.13
CA MET A 251 -0.48 -1.27 -7.12
C MET A 251 -0.82 0.14 -6.67
N ASN A 252 -0.11 1.11 -7.24
CA ASN A 252 -0.31 2.51 -6.97
C ASN A 252 -0.10 3.34 -8.23
N LEU A 253 -1.13 4.08 -8.63
CA LEU A 253 -1.13 4.95 -9.79
C LEU A 253 -1.16 6.40 -9.34
N ARG A 254 -0.20 7.20 -9.84
CA ARG A 254 -0.20 8.66 -9.59
C ARG A 254 0.15 9.41 -10.87
N TYR A 255 -0.44 10.59 -11.02
CA TYR A 255 -0.16 11.51 -12.10
C TYR A 255 0.81 12.58 -11.62
N ILE A 256 2.04 12.53 -12.11
CA ILE A 256 3.16 13.34 -11.62
C ILE A 256 3.77 14.10 -12.77
N GLN A 257 3.67 15.43 -12.75
CA GLN A 257 4.32 16.32 -13.71
C GLN A 257 4.01 15.97 -15.18
N GLY A 258 2.75 15.59 -15.47
CA GLY A 258 2.29 15.23 -16.80
C GLY A 258 2.52 13.76 -17.19
N TYR A 259 3.01 12.94 -16.27
CA TYR A 259 3.25 11.51 -16.50
C TYR A 259 2.46 10.64 -15.54
N TRP A 260 2.01 9.50 -16.06
CA TRP A 260 1.38 8.47 -15.26
C TRP A 260 2.45 7.51 -14.74
N VAL A 261 2.52 7.41 -13.43
CA VAL A 261 3.49 6.56 -12.72
C VAL A 261 2.74 5.40 -12.08
N LEU A 262 3.06 4.19 -12.52
CA LEU A 262 2.49 2.95 -11.98
C LEU A 262 3.58 2.19 -11.23
N VAL A 263 3.40 2.08 -9.92
CA VAL A 263 4.23 1.23 -9.05
C VAL A 263 3.41 0.02 -8.65
N MET A 264 4.00 -1.16 -8.69
CA MET A 264 3.31 -2.37 -8.22
C MET A 264 4.28 -3.44 -7.72
N PHE A 265 3.79 -4.29 -6.88
CA PHE A 265 4.39 -5.60 -6.66
C PHE A 265 4.02 -6.52 -7.82
N ASN A 266 5.04 -7.09 -8.46
CA ASN A 266 4.86 -8.07 -9.53
C ASN A 266 5.33 -9.45 -9.05
N ASP A 267 4.40 -10.36 -8.84
CA ASP A 267 4.69 -11.71 -8.37
C ASP A 267 5.42 -12.54 -9.44
N ALA A 268 5.26 -12.21 -10.73
CA ALA A 268 5.96 -12.88 -11.82
C ALA A 268 7.48 -12.63 -11.80
N THR A 269 7.91 -11.48 -11.30
CA THR A 269 9.32 -11.09 -11.17
C THR A 269 9.80 -11.07 -9.73
N ASP A 270 8.90 -11.22 -8.78
CA ASP A 270 9.14 -11.10 -7.35
C ASP A 270 9.85 -9.78 -6.99
N ALA A 271 9.28 -8.68 -7.45
CA ALA A 271 9.88 -7.36 -7.33
C ALA A 271 8.83 -6.25 -7.23
N ILE A 272 9.23 -5.14 -6.62
CA ILE A 272 8.53 -3.86 -6.73
C ILE A 272 9.06 -3.16 -7.97
N GLU A 273 8.15 -2.83 -8.88
CA GLU A 273 8.46 -2.27 -10.18
C GLU A 273 7.77 -0.93 -10.40
N VAL A 274 8.40 -0.06 -11.17
CA VAL A 274 7.79 1.19 -11.65
C VAL A 274 7.79 1.22 -13.18
N ARG A 275 6.70 1.77 -13.72
CA ARG A 275 6.52 2.09 -15.14
C ARG A 275 6.00 3.51 -15.24
N ILE A 276 6.51 4.26 -16.21
CA ILE A 276 6.13 5.66 -16.43
C ILE A 276 5.78 5.86 -17.90
N SER A 277 4.64 6.50 -18.16
CA SER A 277 4.19 6.88 -19.51
C SER A 277 3.47 8.23 -19.47
N ASP A 278 3.61 9.04 -20.51
CA ASP A 278 2.85 10.27 -20.69
C ASP A 278 1.39 10.00 -21.06
N THR A 279 1.07 8.78 -21.47
CA THR A 279 -0.28 8.34 -21.88
C THR A 279 -0.71 7.14 -21.03
N LEU A 280 -1.85 7.25 -20.40
CA LEU A 280 -2.43 6.14 -19.63
C LEU A 280 -3.20 5.18 -20.53
N GLU A 281 -3.95 5.72 -21.50
CA GLU A 281 -4.78 4.99 -22.46
C GLU A 281 -3.91 4.38 -23.57
N ARG A 282 -3.30 3.24 -23.24
CA ARG A 282 -2.40 2.51 -24.14
C ARG A 282 -2.22 1.07 -23.71
N ASP A 283 -1.58 0.28 -24.56
CA ASP A 283 -0.93 -0.97 -24.15
C ASP A 283 0.34 -0.63 -23.36
N TRP A 284 0.41 -1.07 -22.11
CA TRP A 284 1.55 -0.84 -21.22
C TRP A 284 2.64 -1.91 -21.33
N ASN A 285 2.42 -2.97 -22.10
CA ASN A 285 3.41 -4.05 -22.26
C ASN A 285 4.73 -3.56 -22.88
N ASP A 286 4.68 -2.47 -23.64
CA ASP A 286 5.87 -1.87 -24.25
C ASP A 286 6.56 -0.80 -23.38
N VAL A 287 5.99 -0.45 -22.24
CA VAL A 287 6.59 0.51 -21.32
C VAL A 287 7.75 -0.17 -20.59
N PRO A 288 8.96 0.40 -20.65
CA PRO A 288 10.10 -0.14 -19.93
C PRO A 288 9.86 -0.20 -18.42
N VAL A 289 10.44 -1.22 -17.78
CA VAL A 289 10.32 -1.47 -16.33
C VAL A 289 11.59 -1.02 -15.63
N SER A 290 11.44 -0.31 -14.50
CA SER A 290 12.52 -0.09 -13.56
C SER A 290 12.22 -0.80 -12.25
N THR A 291 13.17 -1.57 -11.75
CA THR A 291 13.03 -2.30 -10.48
C THR A 291 13.43 -1.39 -9.31
N ILE A 292 12.58 -1.35 -8.29
CA ILE A 292 12.83 -0.59 -7.04
C ILE A 292 13.39 -1.53 -5.97
N ALA A 293 12.76 -2.67 -5.76
CA ALA A 293 13.17 -3.67 -4.79
C ALA A 293 13.03 -5.06 -5.37
N LYS A 294 14.10 -5.81 -5.42
CA LYS A 294 14.16 -7.20 -5.90
C LYS A 294 14.20 -8.16 -4.72
N ALA A 295 13.34 -9.15 -4.74
CA ALA A 295 13.34 -10.20 -3.73
C ALA A 295 14.64 -11.00 -3.74
N GLY A 296 14.97 -11.53 -2.59
CA GLY A 296 16.13 -12.40 -2.38
C GLY A 296 15.99 -13.19 -1.09
N SER A 297 17.07 -13.81 -0.67
CA SER A 297 17.10 -14.64 0.53
C SER A 297 17.06 -13.80 1.81
N TRP A 298 16.48 -14.35 2.87
CA TRP A 298 16.56 -13.77 4.20
C TRP A 298 18.01 -13.73 4.69
N SER A 299 18.41 -12.55 5.15
CA SER A 299 19.71 -12.36 5.82
C SER A 299 19.62 -11.14 6.72
N ASP A 300 20.63 -10.93 7.58
CA ASP A 300 20.76 -9.71 8.38
C ASP A 300 21.10 -8.48 7.52
N LYS A 301 21.40 -8.72 6.25
CA LYS A 301 21.71 -7.67 5.27
C LYS A 301 20.61 -7.60 4.24
N GLN A 302 20.02 -6.42 4.11
CA GLN A 302 18.97 -6.14 3.15
C GLN A 302 19.43 -5.00 2.23
N SER A 303 19.06 -5.07 0.95
CA SER A 303 19.37 -4.04 -0.03
C SER A 303 18.27 -3.98 -1.10
N PRO A 304 18.22 -2.96 -1.95
CA PRO A 304 17.26 -2.93 -3.06
C PRO A 304 17.36 -4.11 -4.02
N THR A 305 18.52 -4.75 -4.12
CA THR A 305 18.74 -5.94 -4.96
C THR A 305 18.54 -7.26 -4.24
N ASN A 306 18.35 -7.24 -2.94
CA ASN A 306 18.07 -8.40 -2.10
C ASN A 306 17.15 -8.00 -0.93
N TRP A 307 15.92 -7.63 -1.26
CA TRP A 307 14.89 -7.26 -0.30
C TRP A 307 13.90 -8.42 -0.16
N SER A 308 14.09 -9.23 0.88
CA SER A 308 13.36 -10.48 1.02
C SER A 308 11.87 -10.26 1.24
N GLN A 309 11.06 -10.98 0.47
CA GLN A 309 9.59 -10.98 0.57
C GLN A 309 8.97 -9.57 0.49
N PRO A 310 9.29 -8.76 -0.55
CA PRO A 310 8.66 -7.46 -0.74
C PRO A 310 7.21 -7.61 -1.18
N TYR A 311 6.39 -6.62 -0.83
CA TYR A 311 5.06 -6.42 -1.42
C TYR A 311 4.61 -4.98 -1.19
N GLY A 312 3.46 -4.61 -1.75
CA GLY A 312 3.03 -3.23 -1.74
C GLY A 312 3.80 -2.39 -2.76
N GLY A 313 4.05 -1.17 -2.42
CA GLY A 313 4.73 -0.18 -3.24
C GLY A 313 3.82 1.03 -3.47
N TYR A 314 3.99 2.08 -2.65
CA TYR A 314 3.12 3.24 -2.66
C TYR A 314 3.92 4.52 -2.73
N ILE A 315 3.54 5.39 -3.66
CA ILE A 315 4.22 6.66 -3.94
C ILE A 315 3.94 7.65 -2.83
N VAL A 316 4.98 8.24 -2.29
CA VAL A 316 4.90 9.30 -1.27
C VAL A 316 4.49 10.61 -1.94
N PRO A 317 3.47 11.35 -1.42
CA PRO A 317 3.13 12.66 -1.92
C PRO A 317 4.32 13.62 -1.93
N GLY A 318 4.42 14.46 -2.96
CA GLY A 318 5.58 15.32 -3.18
C GLY A 318 6.69 14.71 -4.03
N SER A 319 6.59 13.43 -4.38
CA SER A 319 7.49 12.78 -5.32
C SER A 319 7.46 13.44 -6.69
N THR A 320 8.62 13.53 -7.33
CA THR A 320 8.80 14.00 -8.70
C THR A 320 9.36 12.87 -9.57
N ILE A 321 9.37 13.07 -10.88
CA ILE A 321 9.88 12.04 -11.80
C ILE A 321 11.38 11.76 -11.55
N ASP A 322 12.16 12.78 -11.21
CA ASP A 322 13.59 12.63 -10.92
C ASP A 322 13.89 12.29 -9.46
N ASN A 323 12.89 12.30 -8.60
CA ASN A 323 13.04 12.04 -7.16
C ASN A 323 11.77 11.37 -6.61
N LEU A 324 11.68 10.07 -6.80
CA LEU A 324 10.52 9.28 -6.43
C LEU A 324 10.74 8.58 -5.09
N ASP A 325 9.83 8.78 -4.15
CA ASP A 325 9.80 8.04 -2.89
C ASP A 325 8.67 7.02 -2.91
N VAL A 326 8.97 5.79 -2.48
CA VAL A 326 8.03 4.67 -2.47
C VAL A 326 8.12 3.93 -1.14
N VAL A 327 6.99 3.64 -0.55
CA VAL A 327 6.90 2.82 0.67
C VAL A 327 6.62 1.38 0.28
N VAL A 328 7.48 0.47 0.72
CA VAL A 328 7.46 -0.96 0.38
C VAL A 328 7.26 -1.77 1.65
N SER A 329 6.39 -2.77 1.59
CA SER A 329 6.13 -3.68 2.71
C SER A 329 7.07 -4.87 2.68
N GLN A 330 7.35 -5.41 3.88
CA GLN A 330 8.13 -6.63 4.06
C GLN A 330 7.60 -7.41 5.26
N TRP A 331 7.39 -8.71 5.07
CA TRP A 331 7.13 -9.62 6.17
C TRP A 331 8.12 -10.78 6.16
N ASN A 332 8.88 -10.92 7.26
CA ASN A 332 9.73 -12.07 7.48
C ASN A 332 8.89 -13.24 8.00
N THR A 333 8.45 -14.11 7.09
CA THR A 333 7.65 -15.29 7.41
C THR A 333 8.45 -16.43 8.05
N ASP A 334 9.77 -16.40 7.95
CA ASP A 334 10.64 -17.44 8.54
C ASP A 334 10.75 -17.29 10.06
N THR A 335 11.13 -16.12 10.53
CA THR A 335 11.35 -15.85 11.96
C THR A 335 10.32 -14.90 12.57
N ASN A 336 9.45 -14.32 11.76
CA ASN A 336 8.48 -13.28 12.15
C ASN A 336 9.12 -12.07 12.86
N LYS A 337 10.35 -11.72 12.49
CA LYS A 337 11.08 -10.59 13.07
C LYS A 337 10.84 -9.27 12.34
N ARG A 338 10.21 -9.33 11.16
CA ARG A 338 9.87 -8.13 10.39
C ARG A 338 8.44 -8.20 9.86
N TYR A 339 7.68 -7.19 10.16
CA TYR A 339 6.39 -6.87 9.55
C TYR A 339 6.28 -5.36 9.50
N MET A 340 6.74 -4.76 8.39
CA MET A 340 7.02 -3.34 8.35
C MET A 340 6.91 -2.75 6.95
N SER A 341 6.54 -1.48 6.91
CA SER A 341 6.61 -0.62 5.74
C SER A 341 7.89 0.22 5.80
N THR A 342 8.63 0.26 4.68
CA THR A 342 9.95 0.89 4.59
C THR A 342 9.98 1.86 3.43
N GLN A 343 10.55 3.05 3.65
CA GLN A 343 10.71 4.07 2.61
C GLN A 343 11.93 3.79 1.75
N PHE A 344 11.71 3.81 0.42
CA PHE A 344 12.74 3.77 -0.61
C PHE A 344 12.74 5.09 -1.38
N ASN A 345 13.89 5.50 -1.88
CA ASN A 345 14.04 6.63 -2.79
C ASN A 345 14.66 6.15 -4.10
N VAL A 346 14.11 6.61 -5.21
CA VAL A 346 14.59 6.27 -6.56
C VAL A 346 14.98 7.54 -7.30
N ARG A 347 16.20 7.55 -7.84
CA ARG A 347 16.73 8.61 -8.68
C ARG A 347 17.07 8.09 -10.07
N GLY A 348 16.99 8.97 -11.07
CA GLY A 348 17.39 8.66 -12.44
C GLY A 348 16.28 8.09 -13.31
N LEU A 349 15.03 8.05 -12.87
CA LEU A 349 13.90 7.61 -13.68
C LEU A 349 13.66 8.55 -14.88
N ASP A 350 13.85 9.84 -14.71
CA ASP A 350 13.77 10.81 -15.79
C ASP A 350 14.72 10.45 -16.94
N THR A 351 15.99 10.24 -16.63
CA THR A 351 16.98 9.81 -17.62
C THR A 351 16.63 8.45 -18.25
N PHE A 352 16.21 7.49 -17.44
CA PHE A 352 15.85 6.16 -17.92
C PHE A 352 14.68 6.20 -18.93
N TYR A 353 13.69 7.06 -18.72
CA TYR A 353 12.56 7.24 -19.62
C TYR A 353 12.77 8.31 -20.70
N GLY A 354 13.96 8.93 -20.76
CA GLY A 354 14.24 9.97 -21.73
C GLY A 354 13.46 11.26 -21.50
N ILE A 355 13.19 11.59 -20.24
CA ILE A 355 12.43 12.76 -19.84
C ILE A 355 13.42 13.84 -19.39
N ASP A 356 13.30 15.05 -19.94
CA ASP A 356 14.03 16.22 -19.45
C ASP A 356 13.33 16.81 -18.24
N SER A 357 13.82 16.51 -17.04
CA SER A 357 13.23 16.98 -15.79
C SER A 357 13.23 18.49 -15.63
N SER A 358 14.12 19.21 -16.33
CA SER A 358 14.14 20.68 -16.29
C SER A 358 12.97 21.33 -17.01
N GLU A 359 12.29 20.61 -17.90
CA GLU A 359 11.12 21.07 -18.68
C GLU A 359 9.80 20.64 -18.06
N LEU A 360 9.82 19.86 -16.97
CA LEU A 360 8.60 19.37 -16.35
C LEU A 360 7.84 20.48 -15.62
N PRO A 361 6.50 20.46 -15.66
CA PRO A 361 5.70 21.40 -14.89
C PRO A 361 5.88 21.14 -13.38
N PRO A 362 5.52 22.11 -12.51
CA PRO A 362 5.50 21.87 -11.08
C PRO A 362 4.46 20.80 -10.73
N LEU A 363 4.56 20.25 -9.53
CA LEU A 363 3.55 19.36 -8.99
C LEU A 363 2.20 20.06 -8.93
N ARG A 364 1.13 19.28 -9.10
CA ARG A 364 -0.24 19.76 -8.95
C ARG A 364 -0.43 20.34 -7.55
N GLU A 365 -1.11 21.50 -7.46
CA GLU A 365 -1.48 22.07 -6.17
C GLU A 365 -2.43 21.12 -5.43
N VAL A 366 -2.23 20.99 -4.12
CA VAL A 366 -3.11 20.21 -3.26
C VAL A 366 -4.23 21.09 -2.75
N VAL A 367 -5.48 20.71 -3.03
CA VAL A 367 -6.62 21.31 -2.35
C VAL A 367 -6.62 20.78 -0.91
N PRO A 368 -6.54 21.65 0.09
CA PRO A 368 -6.51 21.22 1.48
C PRO A 368 -7.69 20.33 1.84
N ALA A 369 -7.42 19.23 2.52
CA ALA A 369 -8.46 18.34 2.99
C ALA A 369 -9.39 19.07 3.96
N LYS A 370 -10.67 18.85 3.80
CA LYS A 370 -11.70 19.41 4.69
C LYS A 370 -11.48 18.89 6.11
N ASP A 371 -11.62 19.79 7.07
CA ASP A 371 -11.44 19.53 8.49
C ASP A 371 -12.73 19.87 9.23
N GLU A 372 -13.84 19.31 8.77
CA GLU A 372 -15.14 19.50 9.38
C GLU A 372 -15.19 18.85 10.77
N PRO A 373 -15.88 19.46 11.73
CA PRO A 373 -16.09 18.86 13.04
C PRO A 373 -16.73 17.49 12.90
N THR A 374 -16.20 16.53 13.63
CA THR A 374 -16.83 15.22 13.75
C THR A 374 -18.20 15.41 14.39
N GLY A 375 -19.28 15.06 13.66
CA GLY A 375 -20.67 15.34 14.06
C GLY A 375 -21.19 14.51 15.24
N ARG A 376 -20.31 13.90 15.99
CA ARG A 376 -20.64 13.17 17.23
C ARG A 376 -20.40 14.05 18.42
N GLY A 377 -21.42 14.78 18.82
CA GLY A 377 -21.56 15.19 20.20
C GLY A 377 -21.43 13.97 21.12
N ASN A 378 -21.13 14.20 22.38
CA ASN A 378 -20.84 13.28 23.50
C ASN A 378 -21.69 12.01 23.65
N GLY A 379 -22.31 11.51 22.62
CA GLY A 379 -23.31 10.45 22.70
C GLY A 379 -22.92 9.17 22.01
N GLY A 380 -21.71 9.01 21.63
CA GLY A 380 -21.75 7.85 20.95
C GLY A 380 -20.71 6.99 20.56
N GLY A 381 -20.16 6.50 21.38
CA GLY A 381 -19.42 5.28 21.34
C GLY A 381 -19.62 4.26 20.23
N GLY A 382 -20.05 4.65 19.09
CA GLY A 382 -20.12 3.74 17.94
C GLY A 382 -18.79 3.45 17.29
N GLY A 383 -17.72 3.99 17.83
CA GLY A 383 -16.39 3.80 17.30
C GLY A 383 -15.37 3.41 18.35
N ALA A 384 -15.80 3.16 19.57
CA ALA A 384 -14.90 2.52 20.50
C ALA A 384 -14.51 1.19 19.86
N SER A 385 -13.26 1.05 19.45
CA SER A 385 -12.78 -0.23 18.98
C SER A 385 -13.11 -1.26 20.05
N LEU A 386 -13.75 -2.35 19.67
CA LEU A 386 -14.01 -3.48 20.57
C LEU A 386 -12.72 -3.90 21.29
N SER A 387 -11.56 -3.65 20.67
CA SER A 387 -10.25 -3.91 21.25
C SER A 387 -9.92 -3.05 22.49
N ALA A 388 -10.49 -1.85 22.65
CA ALA A 388 -10.22 -0.99 23.81
C ALA A 388 -10.84 -1.52 25.10
N ASN A 389 -11.84 -2.41 25.02
CA ASN A 389 -12.56 -2.99 26.14
C ASN A 389 -12.47 -4.52 26.21
N MET A 390 -11.59 -5.13 25.41
CA MET A 390 -11.41 -6.58 25.41
C MET A 390 -10.51 -7.00 26.57
N ASP A 391 -10.88 -8.09 27.23
CA ASP A 391 -10.01 -8.71 28.20
C ASP A 391 -8.81 -9.38 27.52
N GLU A 392 -7.78 -9.67 28.29
CA GLU A 392 -6.53 -10.27 27.77
C GLU A 392 -6.75 -11.60 27.04
N GLU A 393 -7.74 -12.38 27.46
CA GLU A 393 -8.06 -13.66 26.83
C GLU A 393 -8.73 -13.48 25.47
N THR A 394 -9.63 -12.53 25.37
CA THR A 394 -10.29 -12.15 24.10
C THR A 394 -9.28 -11.54 23.12
N GLU A 395 -8.37 -10.70 23.60
CA GLU A 395 -7.25 -10.18 22.79
C GLU A 395 -6.38 -11.31 22.23
N ARG A 396 -6.07 -12.31 23.04
CA ARG A 396 -5.29 -13.48 22.59
C ARG A 396 -6.03 -14.27 21.51
N ILE A 397 -7.32 -14.49 21.66
CA ILE A 397 -8.13 -15.22 20.68
C ILE A 397 -8.18 -14.46 19.36
N VAL A 398 -8.46 -13.16 19.39
CA VAL A 398 -8.47 -12.31 18.19
C VAL A 398 -7.10 -12.29 17.51
N THR A 399 -6.03 -12.20 18.28
CA THR A 399 -4.65 -12.22 17.77
C THR A 399 -4.33 -13.56 17.10
N ILE A 400 -4.66 -14.68 17.73
CA ILE A 400 -4.42 -16.02 17.18
C ILE A 400 -5.19 -16.21 15.86
N VAL A 401 -6.46 -15.83 15.83
CA VAL A 401 -7.29 -15.91 14.63
C VAL A 401 -6.74 -15.01 13.52
N GLY A 402 -6.29 -13.81 13.85
CA GLY A 402 -5.67 -12.91 12.88
C GLY A 402 -4.38 -13.48 12.27
N VAL A 403 -3.53 -14.08 13.09
CA VAL A 403 -2.31 -14.76 12.63
C VAL A 403 -2.65 -15.92 11.69
N LEU A 404 -3.61 -16.74 12.06
CA LEU A 404 -4.03 -17.88 11.25
C LEU A 404 -4.62 -17.45 9.91
N ALA A 405 -5.45 -16.42 9.91
CA ALA A 405 -6.02 -15.86 8.69
C ALA A 405 -4.93 -15.32 7.77
N GLY A 406 -3.98 -14.55 8.30
CA GLY A 406 -2.87 -13.99 7.54
C GLY A 406 -1.99 -15.08 6.91
N ILE A 407 -1.67 -16.13 7.66
CA ILE A 407 -0.83 -17.23 7.20
C ILE A 407 -1.56 -18.09 6.15
N ALA A 408 -2.82 -18.44 6.38
CA ALA A 408 -3.63 -19.20 5.43
C ALA A 408 -3.76 -18.47 4.08
N ALA A 409 -3.82 -17.17 4.12
CA ALA A 409 -3.98 -16.34 2.96
C ALA A 409 -2.69 -16.16 2.14
N LEU A 410 -1.56 -15.99 2.81
CA LEU A 410 -0.26 -16.02 2.14
C LEU A 410 -0.01 -17.38 1.47
N ALA A 411 -0.39 -18.46 2.12
CA ALA A 411 -0.36 -19.79 1.54
C ALA A 411 -1.27 -19.92 0.31
N ALA A 412 -2.45 -19.28 0.31
CA ALA A 412 -3.36 -19.28 -0.83
C ALA A 412 -2.86 -18.44 -2.01
N MET A 413 -2.12 -17.35 -1.75
CA MET A 413 -1.62 -16.44 -2.78
C MET A 413 -0.33 -16.93 -3.46
N SER A 414 0.52 -17.73 -2.79
CA SER A 414 1.83 -18.15 -3.32
C SER A 414 2.25 -19.51 -2.75
N PHE A 415 1.36 -20.48 -2.74
CA PHE A 415 1.52 -21.75 -2.03
C PHE A 415 2.85 -22.50 -2.25
N PRO A 416 3.41 -22.65 -3.48
CA PRO A 416 4.68 -23.37 -3.67
C PRO A 416 5.88 -22.64 -3.05
N TYR A 417 5.83 -21.33 -2.99
CA TYR A 417 6.92 -20.46 -2.54
C TYR A 417 6.98 -20.36 -1.00
N TRP A 418 5.82 -20.22 -0.37
CA TRP A 418 5.73 -19.95 1.06
C TRP A 418 5.84 -21.18 1.95
N ARG A 419 5.52 -22.35 1.41
CA ARG A 419 5.53 -23.61 2.19
C ARG A 419 6.89 -23.90 2.84
N GLY A 420 7.99 -23.60 2.17
CA GLY A 420 9.34 -23.76 2.70
C GLY A 420 9.75 -22.66 3.67
N ALA A 421 9.10 -21.48 3.60
CA ALA A 421 9.45 -20.31 4.39
C ALA A 421 8.73 -20.22 5.74
N LEU A 422 7.65 -21.01 5.95
CA LEU A 422 6.91 -21.01 7.21
C LEU A 422 7.68 -21.69 8.34
N PRO A 423 7.69 -21.12 9.55
CA PRO A 423 8.26 -21.80 10.72
C PRO A 423 7.64 -23.19 10.93
N PRO A 424 8.42 -24.18 11.40
CA PRO A 424 7.93 -25.55 11.59
C PRO A 424 6.66 -25.64 12.44
N GLN A 425 6.56 -24.84 13.50
CA GLN A 425 5.38 -24.80 14.38
C GLN A 425 4.11 -24.36 13.65
N LEU A 426 4.26 -23.46 12.68
CA LEU A 426 3.14 -22.97 11.87
C LEU A 426 2.76 -23.98 10.77
N ARG A 427 3.73 -24.69 10.21
CA ARG A 427 3.44 -25.77 9.27
C ARG A 427 2.66 -26.91 9.92
N GLU A 428 3.09 -27.34 11.09
CA GLU A 428 2.42 -28.38 11.86
C GLU A 428 0.98 -27.97 12.23
N PHE A 429 0.78 -26.72 12.57
CA PHE A 429 -0.53 -26.17 12.91
C PHE A 429 -1.48 -26.07 11.68
N LEU A 430 -0.94 -25.74 10.52
CA LEU A 430 -1.70 -25.60 9.27
C LEU A 430 -1.90 -26.93 8.54
N HIS A 431 -1.34 -28.04 9.05
CA HIS A 431 -1.36 -29.36 8.42
C HIS A 431 -0.83 -29.37 6.97
N ILE A 432 0.22 -28.56 6.65
CA ILE A 432 0.83 -28.44 5.32
C ILE A 432 2.34 -28.79 5.34
#